data_7620e7d901f2e4e2c676c932134024ff
#
_entry.id   7620e7d901f2e4e2c676c932134024ff
#
_cell.length_a   1.000
_cell.length_b   1.000
_cell.length_c   1.000
_cell.angle_alpha   90.00
_cell.angle_beta   90.00
_cell.angle_gamma   90.00
#
_symmetry.space_group_name_H-M   'P 1'
#
loop_
_entity.id
_entity.type
_entity.pdbx_description
1 polymer ?
#
loop_
_entity_poly.entity_id
_entity_poly.type
_entity_poly.pdbx_seq_one_letter_code
_entity_poly.pdbx_strand_id
1 'polypeptide(L)'
;MPKASADYIWMDGELVPWADAKLHVATECVLRGENVFEGIRAYWNETSGQLHIFRHADHIARLRQGARIMRMTIPYTDAEIEDACLTLLRANRFRETVHFRPVVYFAEGELTQYLPDEIRTGMFILAIPMPSKSSLKTGVKSGVSTWRRNSDLSSPSRVKSGANYHNSRLAYIEARLN
;
A
#
# COMPACT_ATOMS: atom_id res chain seq x y z
N MET A 1 -6.32 18.39 -6.65
CA MET A 1 -6.09 17.43 -5.55
C MET A 1 -6.90 16.17 -5.81
N PRO A 2 -6.45 14.97 -5.42
CA PRO A 2 -7.29 13.78 -5.47
C PRO A 2 -8.56 14.01 -4.65
N LYS A 3 -9.69 13.45 -5.10
CA LYS A 3 -10.93 13.50 -4.34
C LYS A 3 -10.71 12.82 -3.00
N ALA A 4 -11.02 13.49 -1.89
CA ALA A 4 -10.90 12.92 -0.57
C ALA A 4 -11.81 11.68 -0.44
N SER A 5 -11.23 10.58 -0.02
CA SER A 5 -11.94 9.31 0.23
C SER A 5 -11.95 8.97 1.73
N ALA A 6 -11.27 9.78 2.53
CA ALA A 6 -11.12 9.67 3.97
C ALA A 6 -10.81 11.05 4.55
N ASP A 7 -11.00 11.23 5.86
CA ASP A 7 -10.65 12.49 6.54
C ASP A 7 -9.15 12.54 6.85
N TYR A 8 -8.57 11.40 7.23
CA TYR A 8 -7.19 11.29 7.70
C TYR A 8 -6.41 10.20 6.98
N ILE A 9 -5.10 10.42 6.93
CA ILE A 9 -4.05 9.44 6.62
C ILE A 9 -3.15 9.35 7.86
N TRP A 10 -2.71 8.16 8.24
CA TRP A 10 -1.64 8.03 9.23
C TRP A 10 -0.30 8.15 8.50
N MET A 11 0.60 9.00 8.97
CA MET A 11 1.88 9.27 8.32
C MET A 11 2.96 9.57 9.35
N ASP A 12 4.02 8.78 9.33
CA ASP A 12 5.22 8.93 10.15
C ASP A 12 4.96 9.18 11.65
N GLY A 13 3.97 8.47 12.22
CA GLY A 13 3.61 8.52 13.64
C GLY A 13 2.33 9.29 13.96
N GLU A 14 1.77 10.04 13.01
CA GLU A 14 0.67 10.96 13.27
C GLU A 14 -0.52 10.76 12.33
N LEU A 15 -1.71 11.18 12.77
CA LEU A 15 -2.88 11.35 11.91
C LEU A 15 -2.79 12.70 11.22
N VAL A 16 -2.64 12.69 9.92
CA VAL A 16 -2.54 13.88 9.07
C VAL A 16 -3.85 14.06 8.29
N PRO A 17 -4.43 15.27 8.20
CA PRO A 17 -5.56 15.51 7.33
C PRO A 17 -5.26 15.08 5.88
N TRP A 18 -6.24 14.51 5.18
CA TRP A 18 -6.08 14.04 3.80
C TRP A 18 -5.39 15.03 2.87
N ALA A 19 -5.74 16.31 2.98
CA ALA A 19 -5.19 17.36 2.11
C ALA A 19 -3.70 17.68 2.36
N ASP A 20 -3.22 17.35 3.58
CA ASP A 20 -1.86 17.68 4.03
C ASP A 20 -0.88 16.51 3.93
N ALA A 21 -1.37 15.30 3.70
CA ALA A 21 -0.53 14.12 3.47
C ALA A 21 0.17 14.22 2.12
N LYS A 22 1.42 14.68 2.13
CA LYS A 22 2.23 14.98 0.93
C LYS A 22 3.63 14.41 1.07
N LEU A 23 4.21 14.02 -0.06
CA LEU A 23 5.64 13.71 -0.16
C LEU A 23 6.30 14.75 -1.06
N HIS A 24 7.52 15.11 -0.73
CA HIS A 24 8.33 16.00 -1.57
C HIS A 24 8.70 15.29 -2.88
N VAL A 25 8.76 16.04 -3.97
CA VAL A 25 9.07 15.48 -5.31
C VAL A 25 10.44 14.83 -5.41
N ALA A 26 11.40 15.23 -4.57
CA ALA A 26 12.74 14.65 -4.51
C ALA A 26 12.79 13.32 -3.70
N THR A 27 11.66 12.84 -3.21
CA THR A 27 11.60 11.56 -2.48
C THR A 27 11.88 10.39 -3.43
N GLU A 28 12.71 9.44 -3.05
CA GLU A 28 13.03 8.26 -3.86
C GLU A 28 11.78 7.45 -4.23
N CYS A 29 10.82 7.42 -3.34
CA CYS A 29 9.49 6.86 -3.62
C CYS A 29 8.80 7.52 -4.83
N VAL A 30 8.94 8.84 -4.99
CA VAL A 30 8.35 9.59 -6.12
C VAL A 30 9.19 9.45 -7.38
N LEU A 31 10.52 9.56 -7.26
CA LEU A 31 11.43 9.54 -8.41
C LEU A 31 11.57 8.15 -9.04
N ARG A 32 11.60 7.08 -8.22
CA ARG A 32 11.91 5.71 -8.67
C ARG A 32 10.86 4.67 -8.28
N GLY A 33 9.83 5.03 -7.51
CA GLY A 33 8.82 4.09 -7.03
C GLY A 33 9.36 3.16 -5.93
N GLU A 34 10.38 3.59 -5.19
CA GLU A 34 11.01 2.79 -4.14
C GLU A 34 10.18 2.75 -2.88
N ASN A 35 9.28 1.80 -2.87
CA ASN A 35 8.40 1.51 -1.74
C ASN A 35 8.03 0.03 -1.71
N VAL A 36 7.63 -0.43 -0.54
CA VAL A 36 6.94 -1.71 -0.34
C VAL A 36 5.61 -1.44 0.37
N PHE A 37 4.58 -2.21 0.05
CA PHE A 37 3.27 -1.94 0.60
C PHE A 37 2.45 -3.22 0.79
N GLU A 38 1.40 -3.10 1.59
CA GLU A 38 0.37 -4.12 1.70
C GLU A 38 -0.99 -3.61 1.20
N GLY A 39 -1.88 -4.54 0.95
CA GLY A 39 -3.27 -4.26 0.65
C GLY A 39 -4.15 -5.13 1.53
N ILE A 40 -4.73 -4.53 2.55
CA ILE A 40 -5.46 -5.21 3.61
C ILE A 40 -6.93 -4.83 3.52
N ARG A 41 -7.81 -5.80 3.74
CA ARG A 41 -9.25 -5.58 3.84
C ARG A 41 -9.69 -5.53 5.29
N ALA A 42 -10.52 -4.54 5.62
CA ALA A 42 -11.35 -4.54 6.79
C ALA A 42 -12.81 -4.62 6.35
N TYR A 43 -13.46 -5.71 6.70
CA TYR A 43 -14.83 -6.00 6.30
C TYR A 43 -15.82 -5.42 7.31
N TRP A 44 -16.78 -4.64 6.82
CA TRP A 44 -17.86 -4.14 7.65
C TRP A 44 -18.85 -5.25 7.95
N ASN A 45 -19.22 -5.39 9.21
CA ASN A 45 -20.24 -6.29 9.68
C ASN A 45 -21.42 -5.46 10.19
N GLU A 46 -22.54 -5.52 9.48
CA GLU A 46 -23.76 -4.78 9.81
C GLU A 46 -24.36 -5.18 11.16
N THR A 47 -24.24 -6.46 11.53
CA THR A 47 -24.83 -6.97 12.77
C THR A 47 -24.09 -6.47 14.00
N SER A 48 -22.75 -6.44 13.96
CA SER A 48 -21.92 -5.96 15.08
C SER A 48 -21.65 -4.45 15.02
N GLY A 49 -21.89 -3.81 13.86
CA GLY A 49 -21.51 -2.42 13.62
C GLY A 49 -20.00 -2.18 13.70
N GLN A 50 -19.19 -3.15 13.28
CA GLN A 50 -17.73 -3.11 13.40
C GLN A 50 -17.02 -3.50 12.11
N LEU A 51 -15.79 -3.00 11.95
CA LEU A 51 -14.83 -3.44 10.94
C LEU A 51 -14.00 -4.61 11.47
N HIS A 52 -13.86 -5.65 10.68
CA HIS A 52 -13.03 -6.82 10.98
C HIS A 52 -11.87 -6.90 9.98
N ILE A 53 -10.64 -6.71 10.47
CA ILE A 53 -9.43 -6.80 9.64
C ILE A 53 -9.13 -8.26 9.36
N PHE A 54 -8.94 -8.60 8.08
CA PHE A 54 -8.63 -9.97 7.68
C PHE A 54 -7.12 -10.22 7.70
N ARG A 55 -6.67 -11.21 8.49
CA ARG A 55 -5.29 -11.72 8.56
C ARG A 55 -4.25 -10.60 8.75
N HIS A 56 -4.49 -9.68 9.69
CA HIS A 56 -3.66 -8.49 9.90
C HIS A 56 -2.17 -8.83 10.12
N ALA A 57 -1.87 -9.72 11.06
CA ALA A 57 -0.50 -10.12 11.39
C ALA A 57 0.26 -10.72 10.19
N ASP A 58 -0.40 -11.55 9.36
CA ASP A 58 0.23 -12.11 8.17
C ASP A 58 0.61 -11.04 7.13
N HIS A 59 -0.23 -10.02 6.99
CA HIS A 59 0.06 -8.88 6.11
C HIS A 59 1.25 -8.07 6.62
N ILE A 60 1.34 -7.83 7.93
CA ILE A 60 2.47 -7.10 8.53
C ILE A 60 3.76 -7.92 8.38
N ALA A 61 3.71 -9.23 8.62
CA ALA A 61 4.86 -10.11 8.42
C ALA A 61 5.36 -10.07 6.96
N ARG A 62 4.46 -10.05 5.96
CA ARG A 62 4.83 -9.93 4.56
C ARG A 62 5.38 -8.54 4.20
N LEU A 63 4.84 -7.46 4.79
CA LEU A 63 5.38 -6.12 4.64
C LEU A 63 6.83 -6.06 5.11
N ARG A 64 7.12 -6.61 6.31
CA ARG A 64 8.49 -6.70 6.84
C ARG A 64 9.41 -7.54 5.97
N GLN A 65 8.94 -8.65 5.45
CA GLN A 65 9.73 -9.47 4.53
C GLN A 65 10.09 -8.67 3.26
N GLY A 66 9.14 -7.95 2.67
CA GLY A 66 9.39 -7.08 1.52
C GLY A 66 10.38 -5.97 1.84
N ALA A 67 10.21 -5.28 2.95
CA ALA A 67 11.11 -4.23 3.42
C ALA A 67 12.54 -4.77 3.62
N ARG A 68 12.69 -5.95 4.24
CA ARG A 68 14.01 -6.60 4.44
C ARG A 68 14.72 -6.89 3.11
N ILE A 69 14.00 -7.39 2.10
CA ILE A 69 14.57 -7.65 0.77
C ILE A 69 15.05 -6.34 0.13
N MET A 70 14.28 -5.27 0.29
CA MET A 70 14.61 -3.93 -0.22
C MET A 70 15.57 -3.15 0.68
N ARG A 71 16.07 -3.76 1.79
CA ARG A 71 16.94 -3.11 2.77
C ARG A 71 16.32 -1.85 3.41
N MET A 72 15.00 -1.80 3.51
CA MET A 72 14.26 -0.74 4.19
C MET A 72 14.14 -1.06 5.68
N THR A 73 14.53 -0.15 6.55
CA THR A 73 14.32 -0.26 7.99
C THR A 73 12.98 0.35 8.37
N ILE A 74 12.04 -0.47 8.87
CA ILE A 74 10.76 0.03 9.38
C ILE A 74 10.98 0.50 10.83
N PRO A 75 10.78 1.80 11.15
CA PRO A 75 11.10 2.34 12.48
C PRO A 75 10.02 2.02 13.54
N TYR A 76 9.06 1.16 13.23
CA TYR A 76 7.94 0.78 14.09
C TYR A 76 7.94 -0.72 14.35
N THR A 77 7.55 -1.14 15.54
CA THR A 77 7.27 -2.54 15.89
C THR A 77 5.98 -3.02 15.21
N ASP A 78 5.73 -4.33 15.20
CA ASP A 78 4.48 -4.89 14.65
C ASP A 78 3.26 -4.37 15.40
N ALA A 79 3.35 -4.27 16.74
CA ALA A 79 2.28 -3.76 17.58
C ALA A 79 1.97 -2.27 17.28
N GLU A 80 2.98 -1.44 17.05
CA GLU A 80 2.80 -0.04 16.68
C GLU A 80 2.17 0.10 15.29
N ILE A 81 2.54 -0.74 14.33
CA ILE A 81 1.90 -0.75 13.00
C ILE A 81 0.43 -1.20 13.10
N GLU A 82 0.14 -2.22 13.91
CA GLU A 82 -1.23 -2.67 14.16
C GLU A 82 -2.08 -1.57 14.80
N ASP A 83 -1.56 -0.90 15.82
CA ASP A 83 -2.25 0.21 16.48
C ASP A 83 -2.46 1.40 15.53
N ALA A 84 -1.46 1.75 14.71
CA ALA A 84 -1.58 2.78 13.69
C ALA A 84 -2.71 2.48 12.68
N CYS A 85 -2.83 1.22 12.24
CA CYS A 85 -3.93 0.79 11.37
C CYS A 85 -5.29 0.95 12.07
N LEU A 86 -5.42 0.50 13.31
CA LEU A 86 -6.65 0.60 14.09
C LEU A 86 -7.02 2.07 14.36
N THR A 87 -6.05 2.88 14.74
CA THR A 87 -6.20 4.32 14.99
C THR A 87 -6.71 5.03 13.75
N LEU A 88 -6.11 4.77 12.58
CA LEU A 88 -6.56 5.34 11.31
C LEU A 88 -8.01 4.96 10.97
N LEU A 89 -8.36 3.67 11.11
CA LEU A 89 -9.69 3.18 10.78
C LEU A 89 -10.75 3.79 11.70
N ARG A 90 -10.45 3.93 13.00
CA ARG A 90 -11.33 4.57 14.00
C ARG A 90 -11.51 6.07 13.73
N ALA A 91 -10.42 6.78 13.42
CA ALA A 91 -10.47 8.22 13.13
C ALA A 91 -11.35 8.54 11.92
N ASN A 92 -11.29 7.71 10.89
CA ASN A 92 -12.10 7.88 9.67
C ASN A 92 -13.54 7.39 9.80
N ARG A 93 -13.92 6.70 10.86
CA ARG A 93 -15.30 6.29 11.17
C ARG A 93 -16.04 5.59 10.02
N PHE A 94 -15.33 4.76 9.26
CA PHE A 94 -15.93 4.00 8.17
C PHE A 94 -17.06 3.07 8.68
N ARG A 95 -18.16 3.04 7.93
CA ARG A 95 -19.30 2.13 8.14
C ARG A 95 -19.56 1.26 6.90
N GLU A 96 -18.50 0.92 6.21
CA GLU A 96 -18.48 0.09 5.02
C GLU A 96 -17.15 -0.64 4.90
N THR A 97 -17.10 -1.68 4.09
CA THR A 97 -15.84 -2.40 3.83
C THR A 97 -14.81 -1.46 3.22
N VAL A 98 -13.61 -1.47 3.79
CA VAL A 98 -12.50 -0.62 3.35
C VAL A 98 -11.30 -1.45 2.92
N HIS A 99 -10.51 -0.87 2.04
CA HIS A 99 -9.17 -1.31 1.71
C HIS A 99 -8.18 -0.31 2.29
N PHE A 100 -7.27 -0.79 3.11
CA PHE A 100 -6.21 0.06 3.63
C PHE A 100 -4.83 -0.47 3.25
N ARG A 101 -3.88 0.44 3.17
CA ARG A 101 -2.58 0.19 2.58
C ARG A 101 -1.48 0.82 3.42
N PRO A 102 -0.82 0.05 4.27
CA PRO A 102 0.47 0.44 4.82
C PRO A 102 1.50 0.46 3.70
N VAL A 103 2.27 1.54 3.64
CA VAL A 103 3.35 1.77 2.66
C VAL A 103 4.59 2.19 3.41
N VAL A 104 5.69 1.49 3.19
CA VAL A 104 7.03 1.85 3.63
C VAL A 104 7.79 2.35 2.42
N TYR A 105 8.46 3.48 2.54
CA TYR A 105 9.11 4.14 1.41
C TYR A 105 10.46 4.76 1.80
N PHE A 106 11.38 4.84 0.86
CA PHE A 106 12.56 5.67 1.02
C PHE A 106 12.17 7.15 0.87
N ALA A 107 12.39 7.91 1.95
CA ALA A 107 11.92 9.28 2.08
C ALA A 107 12.88 10.26 1.41
N GLU A 108 14.10 10.33 1.92
CA GLU A 108 15.11 11.26 1.46
C GLU A 108 16.41 10.52 1.27
N GLY A 109 17.17 10.95 0.29
CA GLY A 109 18.52 10.46 -0.03
C GLY A 109 19.10 11.38 -1.09
N GLU A 110 20.41 11.41 -1.21
CA GLU A 110 21.02 12.03 -2.38
C GLU A 110 20.72 11.18 -3.61
N LEU A 111 20.45 11.81 -4.74
CA LEU A 111 20.07 11.14 -5.99
C LEU A 111 21.06 10.06 -6.46
N THR A 112 22.24 10.02 -5.88
CA THR A 112 23.34 9.09 -6.20
C THR A 112 23.58 8.05 -5.11
N GLN A 113 22.92 8.15 -3.96
CA GLN A 113 23.11 7.24 -2.84
C GLN A 113 22.17 6.03 -2.97
N TYR A 114 22.76 4.86 -3.10
CA TYR A 114 22.04 3.58 -3.12
C TYR A 114 22.27 2.76 -1.85
N LEU A 115 22.97 3.32 -0.85
CA LEU A 115 23.26 2.63 0.40
C LEU A 115 22.09 2.82 1.38
N PRO A 116 21.40 1.75 1.78
CA PRO A 116 20.18 1.82 2.57
C PRO A 116 20.34 2.51 3.94
N ASP A 117 21.52 2.44 4.53
CA ASP A 117 21.79 2.99 5.85
C ASP A 117 21.85 4.53 5.87
N GLU A 118 21.89 5.15 4.69
CA GLU A 118 21.98 6.60 4.50
C GLU A 118 20.64 7.22 4.08
N ILE A 119 19.64 6.37 3.77
CA ILE A 119 18.33 6.83 3.31
C ILE A 119 17.29 6.66 4.41
N ARG A 120 16.69 7.76 4.82
CA ARG A 120 15.59 7.72 5.78
C ARG A 120 14.39 6.96 5.21
N THR A 121 13.86 6.04 5.99
CA THR A 121 12.63 5.32 5.67
C THR A 121 11.45 5.98 6.37
N GLY A 122 10.40 6.29 5.62
CA GLY A 122 9.14 6.76 6.13
C GLY A 122 8.03 5.70 5.97
N MET A 123 6.90 5.93 6.61
CA MET A 123 5.73 5.06 6.52
C MET A 123 4.45 5.88 6.52
N PHE A 124 3.50 5.50 5.64
CA PHE A 124 2.13 6.01 5.73
C PHE A 124 1.11 4.87 5.56
N ILE A 125 -0.09 5.11 6.06
CA ILE A 125 -1.22 4.18 5.92
C ILE A 125 -2.40 4.96 5.33
N LEU A 126 -2.83 4.54 4.14
CA LEU A 126 -3.98 5.08 3.44
C LEU A 126 -5.17 4.11 3.57
N ALA A 127 -6.35 4.60 3.90
CA ALA A 127 -7.58 3.82 3.91
C ALA A 127 -8.63 4.45 2.98
N ILE A 128 -9.29 3.62 2.16
CA ILE A 128 -10.35 4.05 1.24
C ILE A 128 -11.52 3.07 1.27
N PRO A 129 -12.75 3.55 1.13
CA PRO A 129 -13.91 2.71 0.90
C PRO A 129 -13.72 1.82 -0.32
N MET A 130 -14.00 0.54 -0.17
CA MET A 130 -13.94 -0.41 -1.29
C MET A 130 -15.01 -1.48 -1.14
N PRO A 131 -16.24 -1.16 -1.52
CA PRO A 131 -17.36 -2.09 -1.42
C PRO A 131 -17.11 -3.37 -2.24
N SER A 132 -17.79 -4.43 -1.90
CA SER A 132 -17.72 -5.70 -2.62
C SER A 132 -18.15 -5.51 -4.08
N LYS A 133 -17.36 -6.07 -5.01
CA LYS A 133 -17.67 -5.98 -6.43
C LYS A 133 -18.77 -6.98 -6.81
N SER A 134 -19.74 -6.53 -7.57
CA SER A 134 -20.77 -7.40 -8.16
C SER A 134 -20.20 -8.50 -9.07
N SER A 135 -19.01 -8.26 -9.64
CA SER A 135 -18.26 -9.22 -10.48
C SER A 135 -17.95 -10.56 -9.79
N LEU A 136 -18.01 -10.64 -8.46
CA LEU A 136 -17.92 -11.92 -7.75
C LEU A 136 -19.07 -12.88 -8.09
N LYS A 137 -20.23 -12.33 -8.48
CA LYS A 137 -21.41 -13.11 -8.88
C LYS A 137 -21.52 -13.34 -10.39
N THR A 138 -21.06 -12.38 -11.19
CA THR A 138 -21.20 -12.38 -12.65
C THR A 138 -19.94 -12.84 -13.40
N GLY A 139 -18.83 -12.98 -12.70
CA GLY A 139 -17.53 -13.25 -13.30
C GLY A 139 -16.93 -12.02 -14.00
N VAL A 140 -15.78 -12.21 -14.61
CA VAL A 140 -15.06 -11.20 -15.39
C VAL A 140 -14.56 -11.80 -16.70
N LYS A 141 -14.53 -11.00 -17.76
CA LYS A 141 -13.79 -11.35 -18.97
C LYS A 141 -12.31 -11.20 -18.69
N SER A 142 -11.51 -12.16 -19.12
CA SER A 142 -10.06 -12.15 -18.94
C SER A 142 -9.35 -12.59 -20.22
N GLY A 143 -8.13 -12.14 -20.40
CA GLY A 143 -7.24 -12.53 -21.50
C GLY A 143 -5.82 -12.76 -21.01
N VAL A 144 -5.00 -13.37 -21.86
CA VAL A 144 -3.57 -13.51 -21.61
C VAL A 144 -2.86 -12.35 -22.29
N SER A 145 -2.12 -11.56 -21.49
CA SER A 145 -1.37 -10.40 -21.97
C SER A 145 -0.12 -10.81 -22.73
N THR A 146 0.29 -10.00 -23.72
CA THR A 146 1.59 -10.12 -24.40
C THR A 146 2.74 -9.65 -23.51
N TRP A 147 2.46 -8.78 -22.52
CA TRP A 147 3.43 -8.33 -21.54
C TRP A 147 3.73 -9.43 -20.51
N ARG A 148 4.97 -9.89 -20.47
CA ARG A 148 5.41 -10.91 -19.50
C ARG A 148 5.61 -10.29 -18.12
N ARG A 149 5.25 -11.03 -17.07
CA ARG A 149 5.53 -10.65 -15.69
C ARG A 149 7.05 -10.57 -15.45
N ASN A 150 7.47 -9.62 -14.58
CA ASN A 150 8.85 -9.52 -14.14
C ASN A 150 9.32 -10.87 -13.58
N SER A 151 10.51 -11.29 -13.99
CA SER A 151 11.14 -12.49 -13.46
C SER A 151 11.82 -12.18 -12.12
N ASP A 152 11.92 -13.20 -11.25
CA ASP A 152 12.65 -13.08 -9.97
C ASP A 152 14.16 -12.79 -10.18
N LEU A 153 14.69 -13.04 -11.38
CA LEU A 153 16.08 -12.71 -11.73
C LEU A 153 16.29 -11.22 -12.05
N SER A 154 15.21 -10.48 -12.38
CA SER A 154 15.28 -9.05 -12.69
C SER A 154 14.68 -8.19 -11.58
N SER A 155 13.58 -8.62 -11.01
CA SER A 155 12.90 -7.92 -9.92
C SER A 155 12.06 -8.94 -9.13
N PRO A 156 12.35 -9.15 -7.84
CA PRO A 156 11.70 -10.23 -7.09
C PRO A 156 10.20 -10.02 -7.00
N SER A 157 9.43 -10.88 -7.70
CA SER A 157 7.97 -10.80 -7.77
C SER A 157 7.29 -11.03 -6.41
N ARG A 158 8.01 -11.66 -5.46
CA ARG A 158 7.59 -11.85 -4.06
C ARG A 158 7.61 -10.55 -3.25
N VAL A 159 8.30 -9.50 -3.71
CA VAL A 159 8.26 -8.18 -3.08
C VAL A 159 7.07 -7.40 -3.63
N LYS A 160 6.18 -7.01 -2.75
CA LYS A 160 5.04 -6.16 -3.10
C LYS A 160 5.48 -4.69 -3.15
N SER A 161 6.25 -4.35 -4.20
CA SER A 161 6.79 -3.00 -4.48
C SER A 161 5.94 -2.26 -5.50
N GLY A 162 5.85 -0.94 -5.36
CA GLY A 162 5.17 -0.06 -6.31
C GLY A 162 5.74 -0.18 -7.72
N ALA A 163 7.06 -0.23 -7.87
CA ALA A 163 7.75 -0.38 -9.14
C ALA A 163 7.32 -1.64 -9.91
N ASN A 164 7.08 -2.75 -9.22
CA ASN A 164 6.61 -4.00 -9.84
C ASN A 164 5.21 -3.88 -10.47
N TYR A 165 4.40 -2.92 -10.04
CA TYR A 165 3.05 -2.70 -10.57
C TYR A 165 3.03 -1.95 -11.90
N HIS A 166 4.14 -1.34 -12.31
CA HIS A 166 4.28 -0.76 -13.65
C HIS A 166 4.02 -1.80 -14.74
N ASN A 167 4.64 -2.97 -14.62
CA ASN A 167 4.41 -4.10 -15.53
C ASN A 167 2.93 -4.55 -15.53
N SER A 168 2.31 -4.65 -14.36
CA SER A 168 0.89 -5.01 -14.26
C SER A 168 -0.04 -3.98 -14.90
N ARG A 169 0.35 -2.69 -14.87
CA ARG A 169 -0.40 -1.62 -15.52
C ARG A 169 -0.41 -1.78 -17.04
N LEU A 170 0.71 -2.18 -17.65
CA LEU A 170 0.79 -2.41 -19.10
C LEU A 170 -0.17 -3.53 -19.52
N ALA A 171 -0.13 -4.67 -18.82
CA ALA A 171 -1.05 -5.79 -19.08
C ALA A 171 -2.53 -5.40 -18.87
N TYR A 172 -2.83 -4.57 -17.85
CA TYR A 172 -4.19 -4.09 -17.62
C TYR A 172 -4.68 -3.16 -18.75
N ILE A 173 -3.82 -2.27 -19.23
CA ILE A 173 -4.16 -1.38 -20.35
C ILE A 173 -4.45 -2.19 -21.60
N GLU A 174 -3.59 -3.16 -21.94
CA GLU A 174 -3.81 -4.07 -23.08
C GLU A 174 -5.16 -4.79 -22.98
N ALA A 175 -5.48 -5.37 -21.81
CA ALA A 175 -6.76 -6.04 -21.59
C ALA A 175 -8.00 -5.11 -21.65
N ARG A 176 -7.81 -3.80 -21.55
CA ARG A 176 -8.90 -2.81 -21.63
C ARG A 176 -9.10 -2.27 -23.06
N LEU A 177 -8.08 -2.36 -23.91
CA LEU A 177 -8.11 -1.90 -25.30
C LEU A 177 -8.56 -3.00 -26.28
N ASN A 178 -8.47 -4.27 -25.88
CA ASN A 178 -8.95 -5.45 -26.59
C ASN A 178 -10.27 -5.97 -26.00
#